data_2890567b0cab38ec74e5b8582e4075af
#
_entry.id   2890567b0cab38ec74e5b8582e4075af
#
_cell.length_a   1.000
_cell.length_b   1.000
_cell.length_c   1.000
_cell.angle_alpha   90.00
_cell.angle_beta   90.00
_cell.angle_gamma   90.00
#
_symmetry.space_group_name_H-M   'P 1'
#
loop_
_entity.id
_entity.type
_entity.pdbx_description
1 polymer ?
#
loop_
_entity_poly.entity_id
_entity_poly.type
_entity_poly.pdbx_seq_one_letter_code
_entity_poly.pdbx_strand_id
1 'polypeptide(L)'
;MESNFKVNMNEYLPLRDVVFNTLRQAILRGELKPGERLMEIQLANKLGVSREAIRKLELEGLVLMIPRKGAEVAEITEKNMRDVLEVRKALEELAVQLACDKITKEEIEEMKKAAEDFKKILKSKDITEIAEADVRFHDIIYMATDNQKLIQLLNNLREQMYRYRVEYLKR
;
A
#
# COMPACT_ATOMS: atom_id res chain seq x y z
N MET A 1 -9.96 16.72 18.24
CA MET A 1 -8.50 16.51 18.06
C MET A 1 -8.16 16.95 16.65
N GLU A 2 -7.37 17.99 16.49
CA GLU A 2 -6.92 18.42 15.16
C GLU A 2 -5.77 17.53 14.72
N SER A 3 -5.98 16.74 13.68
CA SER A 3 -4.90 15.98 13.07
C SER A 3 -3.95 16.94 12.36
N ASN A 4 -2.73 17.07 12.89
CA ASN A 4 -1.69 17.95 12.37
C ASN A 4 -0.99 17.25 11.18
N PHE A 5 -1.60 17.31 9.99
CA PHE A 5 -0.93 16.86 8.78
C PHE A 5 0.16 17.84 8.36
N LYS A 6 1.41 17.41 8.39
CA LYS A 6 2.54 18.14 7.81
C LYS A 6 2.72 17.67 6.36
N VAL A 7 2.41 18.54 5.41
CA VAL A 7 2.75 18.33 4.00
C VAL A 7 4.21 18.68 3.81
N ASN A 8 5.01 17.72 3.33
CA ASN A 8 6.41 17.97 3.00
C ASN A 8 6.50 18.64 1.61
N MET A 9 6.72 19.96 1.59
CA MET A 9 6.71 20.78 0.37
C MET A 9 8.04 20.72 -0.42
N ASN A 10 9.00 19.89 -0.02
CA ASN A 10 10.34 19.85 -0.65
C ASN A 10 10.46 18.88 -1.85
N GLU A 11 9.39 18.24 -2.28
CA GLU A 11 9.39 17.43 -3.50
C GLU A 11 8.80 18.23 -4.66
N TYR A 12 9.45 18.21 -5.82
CA TYR A 12 9.01 18.81 -7.10
C TYR A 12 7.76 18.11 -7.70
N LEU A 13 6.93 17.54 -6.84
CA LEU A 13 5.67 16.90 -7.25
C LEU A 13 4.56 17.96 -7.31
N PRO A 14 3.63 17.86 -8.28
CA PRO A 14 2.43 18.68 -8.29
C PRO A 14 1.69 18.58 -6.95
N LEU A 15 1.21 19.71 -6.42
CA LEU A 15 0.56 19.76 -5.10
C LEU A 15 -0.53 18.69 -4.92
N ARG A 16 -1.26 18.37 -5.99
CA ARG A 16 -2.28 17.30 -6.01
C ARG A 16 -1.69 15.92 -5.66
N ASP A 17 -0.47 15.63 -6.15
CA ASP A 17 0.18 14.33 -5.94
C ASP A 17 0.79 14.26 -4.53
N VAL A 18 1.31 15.38 -4.01
CA VAL A 18 1.74 15.50 -2.61
C VAL A 18 0.57 15.24 -1.67
N VAL A 19 -0.58 15.84 -1.93
CA VAL A 19 -1.78 15.65 -1.12
C VAL A 19 -2.31 14.24 -1.21
N PHE A 20 -2.40 13.69 -2.42
CA PHE A 20 -2.79 12.30 -2.63
C PHE A 20 -1.89 11.36 -1.82
N ASN A 21 -0.56 11.48 -1.95
CA ASN A 21 0.38 10.63 -1.24
C ASN A 21 0.29 10.81 0.28
N THR A 22 0.12 12.04 0.76
CA THR A 22 -0.03 12.33 2.20
C THR A 22 -1.27 11.65 2.77
N LEU A 23 -2.43 11.84 2.14
CA LEU A 23 -3.69 11.22 2.57
C LEU A 23 -3.62 9.70 2.47
N ARG A 24 -3.07 9.19 1.38
CA ARG A 24 -2.88 7.77 1.16
C ARG A 24 -2.07 7.12 2.28
N GLN A 25 -0.92 7.71 2.62
CA GLN A 25 -0.07 7.21 3.70
C GLN A 25 -0.76 7.31 5.07
N ALA A 26 -1.49 8.38 5.33
CA ALA A 26 -2.24 8.53 6.57
C ALA A 26 -3.34 7.46 6.72
N ILE A 27 -4.04 7.12 5.63
CA ILE A 27 -5.04 6.04 5.62
C ILE A 27 -4.36 4.68 5.83
N LEU A 28 -3.27 4.39 5.12
CA LEU A 28 -2.56 3.12 5.20
C LEU A 28 -1.96 2.87 6.58
N ARG A 29 -1.46 3.92 7.24
CA ARG A 29 -0.91 3.86 8.61
C ARG A 29 -1.98 3.87 9.69
N GLY A 30 -3.25 4.06 9.31
CA GLY A 30 -4.37 4.14 10.26
C GLY A 30 -4.37 5.41 11.12
N GLU A 31 -3.72 6.47 10.65
CA GLU A 31 -3.81 7.83 11.21
C GLU A 31 -5.19 8.44 10.90
N LEU A 32 -5.71 8.17 9.69
CA LEU A 32 -7.11 8.37 9.33
C LEU A 32 -7.87 7.06 9.50
N LYS A 33 -8.89 7.07 10.32
CA LYS A 33 -9.63 5.87 10.69
C LYS A 33 -10.70 5.50 9.66
N PRO A 34 -11.02 4.19 9.51
CA PRO A 34 -12.19 3.78 8.75
C PRO A 34 -13.45 4.54 9.21
N GLY A 35 -14.28 4.98 8.26
CA GLY A 35 -15.47 5.78 8.51
C GLY A 35 -15.18 7.27 8.80
N GLU A 36 -13.93 7.69 8.88
CA GLU A 36 -13.58 9.09 9.10
C GLU A 36 -13.85 9.91 7.84
N ARG A 37 -14.56 11.03 8.00
CA ARG A 37 -14.91 11.93 6.90
C ARG A 37 -13.76 12.83 6.53
N LEU A 38 -13.41 12.79 5.25
CA LEU A 38 -12.48 13.71 4.64
C LEU A 38 -13.26 14.96 4.20
N MET A 39 -13.38 15.94 5.09
CA MET A 39 -14.12 17.17 4.79
C MET A 39 -13.41 17.94 3.68
N GLU A 40 -13.92 17.85 2.44
CA GLU A 40 -13.38 18.53 1.24
C GLU A 40 -13.10 20.01 1.50
N ILE A 41 -13.97 20.68 2.26
CA ILE A 41 -13.84 22.11 2.56
C ILE A 41 -12.63 22.41 3.47
N GLN A 42 -12.36 21.56 4.48
CA GLN A 42 -11.21 21.78 5.37
C GLN A 42 -9.89 21.41 4.68
N LEU A 43 -9.89 20.35 3.87
CA LEU A 43 -8.74 19.94 3.07
C LEU A 43 -8.50 20.94 1.93
N ALA A 44 -9.51 21.37 1.22
CA ALA A 44 -9.40 22.37 0.16
C ALA A 44 -8.88 23.72 0.67
N ASN A 45 -9.38 24.20 1.82
CA ASN A 45 -8.94 25.48 2.40
C ASN A 45 -7.53 25.42 3.01
N LYS A 46 -7.09 24.28 3.55
CA LYS A 46 -5.74 24.11 4.15
C LYS A 46 -4.67 23.69 3.15
N LEU A 47 -5.01 22.98 2.08
CA LEU A 47 -4.04 22.32 1.22
C LEU A 47 -4.27 22.55 -0.28
N GLY A 48 -5.29 23.30 -0.69
CA GLY A 48 -5.65 23.46 -2.12
C GLY A 48 -5.96 22.11 -2.78
N VAL A 49 -6.53 21.18 -2.01
CA VAL A 49 -6.72 19.79 -2.44
C VAL A 49 -7.65 19.73 -3.62
N SER A 50 -7.13 19.26 -4.71
CA SER A 50 -7.91 18.99 -5.88
C SER A 50 -8.84 17.79 -5.62
N ARG A 51 -10.07 17.88 -6.09
CA ARG A 51 -11.00 16.74 -6.18
C ARG A 51 -10.36 15.51 -6.82
N GLU A 52 -9.32 15.70 -7.60
CA GLU A 52 -8.53 14.64 -8.23
C GLU A 52 -7.81 13.75 -7.23
N ALA A 53 -7.24 14.31 -6.13
CA ALA A 53 -6.58 13.50 -5.11
C ALA A 53 -7.57 12.54 -4.42
N ILE A 54 -8.75 13.05 -4.07
CA ILE A 54 -9.83 12.23 -3.49
C ILE A 54 -10.31 11.16 -4.49
N ARG A 55 -10.47 11.53 -5.76
CA ARG A 55 -10.88 10.58 -6.79
C ARG A 55 -9.83 9.48 -7.01
N LYS A 56 -8.54 9.79 -6.94
CA LYS A 56 -7.49 8.77 -6.99
C LYS A 56 -7.59 7.80 -5.81
N LEU A 57 -7.85 8.31 -4.59
CA LEU A 57 -8.05 7.49 -3.40
C LEU A 57 -9.31 6.61 -3.52
N GLU A 58 -10.37 7.12 -4.14
CA GLU A 58 -11.59 6.35 -4.43
C GLU A 58 -11.29 5.21 -5.42
N LEU A 59 -10.53 5.48 -6.49
CA LEU A 59 -10.11 4.45 -7.46
C LEU A 59 -9.25 3.35 -6.82
N GLU A 60 -8.48 3.68 -5.78
CA GLU A 60 -7.73 2.68 -4.99
C GLU A 60 -8.60 1.98 -3.92
N GLY A 61 -9.87 2.34 -3.80
CA GLY A 61 -10.76 1.78 -2.79
C GLY A 61 -10.43 2.19 -1.35
N LEU A 62 -9.62 3.23 -1.16
CA LEU A 62 -9.24 3.77 0.15
C LEU A 62 -10.26 4.76 0.70
N VAL A 63 -11.09 5.33 -0.16
CA VAL A 63 -12.10 6.34 0.14
C VAL A 63 -13.38 5.99 -0.60
N LEU A 64 -14.53 6.32 0.00
CA LEU A 64 -15.86 6.22 -0.60
C LEU A 64 -16.45 7.63 -0.76
N MET A 65 -16.98 7.92 -1.94
CA MET A 65 -17.75 9.14 -2.16
C MET A 65 -19.21 8.92 -1.76
N ILE A 66 -19.65 9.60 -0.70
CA ILE A 66 -21.03 9.48 -0.22
C ILE A 66 -21.83 10.70 -0.73
N PRO A 67 -22.93 10.48 -1.49
CA PRO A 67 -23.75 11.56 -1.99
C PRO A 67 -24.16 12.53 -0.88
N ARG A 68 -23.96 13.83 -1.08
CA ARG A 68 -24.28 14.94 -0.15
C ARG A 68 -23.47 14.95 1.16
N LYS A 69 -22.55 13.98 1.39
CA LYS A 69 -21.76 13.87 2.63
C LYS A 69 -20.26 14.04 2.39
N GLY A 70 -19.81 14.04 1.12
CA GLY A 70 -18.40 14.14 0.78
C GLY A 70 -17.68 12.78 0.79
N ALA A 71 -16.38 12.81 0.99
CA ALA A 71 -15.54 11.64 1.00
C ALA A 71 -15.37 11.07 2.42
N GLU A 72 -15.32 9.75 2.54
CA GLU A 72 -15.13 9.02 3.80
C GLU A 72 -14.11 7.92 3.61
N VAL A 73 -13.23 7.71 4.59
CA VAL A 73 -12.25 6.62 4.58
C VAL A 73 -12.99 5.29 4.54
N ALA A 74 -12.69 4.46 3.54
CA ALA A 74 -13.36 3.18 3.34
C ALA A 74 -13.18 2.24 4.54
N GLU A 75 -14.26 1.57 4.90
CA GLU A 75 -14.25 0.52 5.92
C GLU A 75 -13.35 -0.66 5.53
N ILE A 76 -12.77 -1.30 6.53
CA ILE A 76 -12.00 -2.53 6.37
C ILE A 76 -12.90 -3.71 6.66
N THR A 77 -13.30 -4.41 5.61
CA THR A 77 -14.16 -5.59 5.73
C THR A 77 -13.39 -6.87 5.38
N GLU A 78 -13.80 -7.98 5.95
CA GLU A 78 -13.25 -9.30 5.60
C GLU A 78 -13.43 -9.60 4.10
N LYS A 79 -14.56 -9.17 3.54
CA LYS A 79 -14.82 -9.33 2.10
C LYS A 79 -13.77 -8.60 1.28
N ASN A 80 -13.52 -7.32 1.56
CA ASN A 80 -12.53 -6.53 0.82
C ASN A 80 -11.13 -7.15 0.92
N MET A 81 -10.78 -7.67 2.09
CA MET A 81 -9.50 -8.37 2.28
C MET A 81 -9.41 -9.62 1.39
N ARG A 82 -10.48 -10.42 1.31
CA ARG A 82 -10.53 -11.60 0.45
C ARG A 82 -10.41 -11.22 -1.02
N ASP A 83 -11.15 -10.19 -1.47
CA ASP A 83 -11.09 -9.69 -2.85
C ASP A 83 -9.65 -9.26 -3.23
N VAL A 84 -8.95 -8.55 -2.33
CA VAL A 84 -7.54 -8.17 -2.52
C VAL A 84 -6.62 -9.40 -2.60
N LEU A 85 -6.82 -10.39 -1.73
CA LEU A 85 -6.02 -11.62 -1.72
C LEU A 85 -6.22 -12.46 -2.99
N GLU A 86 -7.44 -12.53 -3.53
CA GLU A 86 -7.73 -13.24 -4.77
C GLU A 86 -7.00 -12.62 -5.95
N VAL A 87 -7.07 -11.28 -6.09
CA VAL A 87 -6.35 -10.56 -7.16
C VAL A 87 -4.84 -10.69 -6.97
N ARG A 88 -4.35 -10.52 -5.74
CA ARG A 88 -2.93 -10.66 -5.43
C ARG A 88 -2.40 -12.04 -5.80
N LYS A 89 -3.14 -13.10 -5.47
CA LYS A 89 -2.77 -14.48 -5.82
C LYS A 89 -2.53 -14.63 -7.33
N ALA A 90 -3.45 -14.16 -8.15
CA ALA A 90 -3.32 -14.25 -9.60
C ALA A 90 -2.10 -13.47 -10.14
N LEU A 91 -1.85 -12.28 -9.58
CA LEU A 91 -0.70 -11.47 -9.99
C LEU A 91 0.65 -12.05 -9.48
N GLU A 92 0.68 -12.65 -8.29
CA GLU A 92 1.87 -13.36 -7.77
C GLU A 92 2.19 -14.59 -8.63
N GLU A 93 1.19 -15.37 -9.03
CA GLU A 93 1.37 -16.50 -9.94
C GLU A 93 1.96 -16.04 -11.28
N LEU A 94 1.42 -14.95 -11.85
CA LEU A 94 1.97 -14.34 -13.06
C LEU A 94 3.41 -13.84 -12.87
N ALA A 95 3.71 -13.23 -11.73
CA ALA A 95 5.05 -12.74 -11.43
C ALA A 95 6.07 -13.87 -11.39
N VAL A 96 5.74 -14.98 -10.73
CA VAL A 96 6.62 -16.17 -10.68
C VAL A 96 6.82 -16.74 -12.09
N GLN A 97 5.77 -16.87 -12.89
CA GLN A 97 5.88 -17.37 -14.26
C GLN A 97 6.83 -16.51 -15.10
N LEU A 98 6.65 -15.19 -15.09
CA LEU A 98 7.50 -14.27 -15.84
C LEU A 98 8.94 -14.23 -15.32
N ALA A 99 9.12 -14.34 -14.00
CA ALA A 99 10.43 -14.35 -13.40
C ALA A 99 11.22 -15.63 -13.78
N CYS A 100 10.57 -16.80 -13.83
CA CYS A 100 11.23 -18.06 -14.19
C CYS A 100 11.95 -18.01 -15.54
N ASP A 101 11.45 -17.21 -16.48
CA ASP A 101 12.03 -17.08 -17.81
C ASP A 101 13.19 -16.08 -17.88
N LYS A 102 13.35 -15.23 -16.86
CA LYS A 102 14.25 -14.06 -16.90
C LYS A 102 15.26 -14.00 -15.76
N ILE A 103 14.98 -14.66 -14.64
CA ILE A 103 15.78 -14.57 -13.43
C ILE A 103 17.20 -15.07 -13.68
N THR A 104 18.18 -14.32 -13.23
CA THR A 104 19.59 -14.65 -13.33
C THR A 104 20.04 -15.63 -12.23
N LYS A 105 21.20 -16.26 -12.41
CA LYS A 105 21.77 -17.14 -11.36
C LYS A 105 22.10 -16.35 -10.10
N GLU A 106 22.55 -15.13 -10.24
CA GLU A 106 22.89 -14.20 -9.17
C GLU A 106 21.65 -13.87 -8.34
N GLU A 107 20.54 -13.55 -9.00
CA GLU A 107 19.25 -13.26 -8.35
C GLU A 107 18.68 -14.51 -7.65
N ILE A 108 18.87 -15.71 -8.21
CA ILE A 108 18.50 -16.96 -7.54
C ILE A 108 19.29 -17.15 -6.24
N GLU A 109 20.59 -16.89 -6.23
CA GLU A 109 21.40 -16.97 -5.01
C GLU A 109 21.00 -15.90 -3.98
N GLU A 110 20.67 -14.70 -4.43
CA GLU A 110 20.13 -13.63 -3.58
C GLU A 110 18.79 -14.05 -2.96
N MET A 111 17.89 -14.65 -3.75
CA MET A 111 16.60 -15.16 -3.27
C MET A 111 16.77 -16.27 -2.24
N LYS A 112 17.71 -17.20 -2.43
CA LYS A 112 18.04 -18.25 -1.44
C LYS A 112 18.49 -17.63 -0.13
N LYS A 113 19.41 -16.65 -0.21
CA LYS A 113 19.89 -15.93 0.98
C LYS A 113 18.77 -15.20 1.70
N ALA A 114 17.90 -14.49 0.96
CA ALA A 114 16.73 -13.82 1.53
C ALA A 114 15.79 -14.81 2.23
N ALA A 115 15.57 -16.00 1.67
CA ALA A 115 14.77 -17.05 2.28
C ALA A 115 15.40 -17.61 3.57
N GLU A 116 16.74 -17.77 3.61
CA GLU A 116 17.45 -18.20 4.81
C GLU A 116 17.40 -17.14 5.93
N ASP A 117 17.57 -15.87 5.56
CA ASP A 117 17.48 -14.75 6.49
C ASP A 117 16.06 -14.60 7.04
N PHE A 118 15.03 -14.76 6.21
CA PHE A 118 13.64 -14.82 6.65
C PHE A 118 13.41 -15.91 7.71
N LYS A 119 13.95 -17.13 7.49
CA LYS A 119 13.85 -18.22 8.48
C LYS A 119 14.51 -17.89 9.83
N LYS A 120 15.61 -17.11 9.82
CA LYS A 120 16.27 -16.65 11.05
C LYS A 120 15.42 -15.59 11.77
N ILE A 121 14.91 -14.63 11.00
CA ILE A 121 14.10 -13.51 11.51
C ILE A 121 12.78 -14.00 12.10
N LEU A 122 12.16 -15.04 11.57
CA LEU A 122 10.96 -15.65 12.15
C LEU A 122 11.12 -16.04 13.64
N LYS A 123 12.35 -16.30 14.09
CA LYS A 123 12.65 -16.64 15.49
C LYS A 123 12.65 -15.41 16.41
N SER A 124 12.88 -14.21 15.89
CA SER A 124 12.91 -12.97 16.68
C SER A 124 11.53 -12.55 17.19
N LYS A 125 10.45 -12.99 16.53
CA LYS A 125 9.07 -12.58 16.76
C LYS A 125 8.82 -11.07 16.55
N ASP A 126 9.77 -10.35 15.99
CA ASP A 126 9.58 -8.95 15.60
C ASP A 126 8.79 -8.88 14.30
N ILE A 127 7.54 -8.40 14.40
CA ILE A 127 6.61 -8.34 13.27
C ILE A 127 7.12 -7.41 12.17
N THR A 128 7.84 -6.35 12.54
CA THR A 128 8.38 -5.39 11.57
C THR A 128 9.52 -6.00 10.78
N GLU A 129 10.47 -6.64 11.46
CA GLU A 129 11.59 -7.35 10.80
C GLU A 129 11.09 -8.49 9.90
N ILE A 130 10.08 -9.24 10.35
CA ILE A 130 9.46 -10.31 9.56
C ILE A 130 8.82 -9.73 8.28
N ALA A 131 8.08 -8.62 8.41
CA ALA A 131 7.45 -7.99 7.25
C ALA A 131 8.46 -7.44 6.25
N GLU A 132 9.55 -6.84 6.72
CA GLU A 132 10.63 -6.34 5.86
C GLU A 132 11.37 -7.48 5.13
N ALA A 133 11.60 -8.60 5.82
CA ALA A 133 12.24 -9.76 5.21
C ALA A 133 11.34 -10.43 4.15
N ASP A 134 10.02 -10.49 4.39
CA ASP A 134 9.02 -10.93 3.42
C ASP A 134 9.05 -10.05 2.16
N VAL A 135 9.08 -8.74 2.36
CA VAL A 135 9.19 -7.77 1.25
C VAL A 135 10.45 -8.00 0.43
N ARG A 136 11.62 -8.12 1.07
CA ARG A 136 12.89 -8.34 0.37
C ARG A 136 12.86 -9.59 -0.50
N PHE A 137 12.31 -10.68 0.01
CA PHE A 137 12.20 -11.94 -0.74
C PHE A 137 11.32 -11.78 -2.00
N HIS A 138 10.14 -11.17 -1.85
CA HIS A 138 9.22 -10.99 -2.97
C HIS A 138 9.71 -9.97 -3.99
N ASP A 139 10.44 -8.93 -3.55
CA ASP A 139 10.97 -7.89 -4.45
C ASP A 139 11.96 -8.46 -5.46
N ILE A 140 12.76 -9.46 -5.11
CA ILE A 140 13.65 -10.14 -6.06
C ILE A 140 12.84 -10.77 -7.18
N ILE A 141 11.74 -11.46 -6.87
CA ILE A 141 10.86 -12.08 -7.86
C ILE A 141 10.21 -11.01 -8.74
N TYR A 142 9.69 -9.94 -8.12
CA TYR A 142 9.01 -8.86 -8.87
C TYR A 142 9.95 -8.15 -9.82
N MET A 143 11.17 -7.84 -9.39
CA MET A 143 12.17 -7.18 -10.22
C MET A 143 12.61 -8.08 -11.39
N ALA A 144 12.76 -9.38 -11.17
CA ALA A 144 13.09 -10.35 -12.21
C ALA A 144 12.02 -10.45 -13.31
N THR A 145 10.77 -10.03 -13.05
CA THR A 145 9.73 -10.00 -14.09
C THR A 145 10.02 -9.00 -15.22
N ASP A 146 10.80 -7.95 -14.93
CA ASP A 146 11.01 -6.80 -15.82
C ASP A 146 9.68 -6.20 -16.35
N ASN A 147 8.61 -6.28 -15.54
CA ASN A 147 7.29 -5.78 -15.87
C ASN A 147 6.87 -4.68 -14.86
N GLN A 148 7.21 -3.44 -15.19
CA GLN A 148 6.96 -2.29 -14.31
C GLN A 148 5.49 -2.15 -13.91
N LYS A 149 4.57 -2.52 -14.81
CA LYS A 149 3.13 -2.43 -14.52
C LYS A 149 2.70 -3.46 -13.47
N LEU A 150 3.21 -4.70 -13.59
CA LEU A 150 2.96 -5.75 -12.61
C LEU A 150 3.56 -5.41 -11.25
N ILE A 151 4.80 -4.92 -11.22
CA ILE A 151 5.49 -4.47 -10.01
C ILE A 151 4.66 -3.40 -9.29
N GLN A 152 4.18 -2.39 -10.04
CA GLN A 152 3.34 -1.33 -9.48
C GLN A 152 2.04 -1.86 -8.87
N LEU A 153 1.34 -2.76 -9.56
CA LEU A 153 0.09 -3.34 -9.07
C LEU A 153 0.31 -4.16 -7.80
N LEU A 154 1.35 -5.03 -7.78
CA LEU A 154 1.68 -5.85 -6.62
C LEU A 154 2.09 -4.99 -5.41
N ASN A 155 2.85 -3.92 -5.60
CA ASN A 155 3.21 -2.99 -4.54
C ASN A 155 1.98 -2.28 -3.97
N ASN A 156 1.05 -1.83 -4.81
CA ASN A 156 -0.20 -1.22 -4.35
C ASN A 156 -1.04 -2.18 -3.51
N LEU A 157 -1.15 -3.45 -3.92
CA LEU A 157 -1.87 -4.47 -3.15
C LEU A 157 -1.17 -4.80 -1.84
N ARG A 158 0.18 -4.82 -1.83
CA ARG A 158 0.99 -5.02 -0.61
C ARG A 158 0.70 -3.94 0.43
N GLU A 159 0.63 -2.68 0.01
CA GLU A 159 0.32 -1.57 0.92
C GLU A 159 -1.12 -1.64 1.46
N GLN A 160 -2.07 -2.05 0.63
CA GLN A 160 -3.43 -2.32 1.10
C GLN A 160 -3.44 -3.45 2.15
N MET A 161 -2.69 -4.54 1.93
CA MET A 161 -2.55 -5.61 2.92
C MET A 161 -1.92 -5.14 4.24
N TYR A 162 -0.96 -4.21 4.18
CA TYR A 162 -0.41 -3.59 5.37
C TYR A 162 -1.47 -2.87 6.20
N ARG A 163 -2.40 -2.14 5.55
CA ARG A 163 -3.54 -1.49 6.22
C ARG A 163 -4.40 -2.50 7.00
N TYR A 164 -4.72 -3.64 6.38
CA TYR A 164 -5.48 -4.71 7.07
C TYR A 164 -4.71 -5.22 8.30
N ARG A 165 -3.41 -5.46 8.18
CA ARG A 165 -2.56 -5.91 9.29
C ARG A 165 -2.55 -4.92 10.44
N VAL A 166 -2.36 -3.63 10.17
CA VAL A 166 -2.37 -2.57 11.18
C VAL A 166 -3.71 -2.52 11.93
N GLU A 167 -4.82 -2.65 11.23
CA GLU A 167 -6.14 -2.61 11.86
C GLU A 167 -6.43 -3.86 12.70
N TYR A 168 -6.05 -5.04 12.23
CA TYR A 168 -6.24 -6.28 13.00
C TYR A 168 -5.37 -6.36 14.25
N LEU A 169 -4.18 -5.77 14.25
CA LEU A 169 -3.30 -5.73 15.43
C LEU A 169 -3.75 -4.71 16.49
N LYS A 170 -4.66 -3.80 16.15
CA LYS A 170 -5.24 -2.83 17.11
C LYS A 170 -6.46 -3.36 17.85
N ARG A 171 -6.99 -4.50 17.45
CA ARG A 171 -8.12 -5.19 18.10
C ARG A 171 -7.62 -6.23 19.11
#